data_5fb0de68771a6d93fd1c84503c76c0ac
#
_entry.id   5fb0de68771a6d93fd1c84503c76c0ac
#
_cell.length_a   1.000
_cell.length_b   1.000
_cell.length_c   1.000
_cell.angle_alpha   90.00
_cell.angle_beta   90.00
_cell.angle_gamma   90.00
#
_symmetry.space_group_name_H-M   'P 1'
#
loop_
_entity.id
_entity.type
_entity.pdbx_description
1 polymer ?
#
loop_
_entity_poly.entity_id
_entity_poly.type
_entity_poly.pdbx_seq_one_letter_code
_entity_poly.pdbx_strand_id
1 'polypeptide(L)'
;TGVQTVVVTEIADLHPQPKRALINFLVKHVKKMVPAFSIPGALKLNAVLKAGAKTPYRASILNRDDLAMLQYTGGTTGVAKGAMLTHGNLIANVLQSDAFFATHDMEGRGSTVLQPLPVYHIYAFTASMYALRIGAHTAFVPNPRDLPSVVKAFDEHRPALFCGLNTLFVALCNDEGFRALDFSNLQVTLSGGMALTHDAAHRWAEVTGCIVSEGYGLTETSPTVSGNPGNGVQIGTIGVPVPSTEIQIRDDAGNPLGLDEAGELCVRGPQVMAGYWQRA
;
A
#
# COMPACT_ATOMS: atom_id res chain seq x y z
N THR A 1 29.16 3.88 -8.45
CA THR A 1 28.08 3.89 -7.43
C THR A 1 28.74 3.77 -6.07
N GLY A 2 28.37 4.60 -5.11
CA GLY A 2 28.94 4.54 -3.72
C GLY A 2 28.45 3.36 -2.88
N VAL A 3 27.84 2.32 -3.50
CA VAL A 3 27.35 1.12 -2.81
C VAL A 3 28.55 0.27 -2.36
N GLN A 4 28.70 0.11 -1.05
CA GLN A 4 29.79 -0.65 -0.45
C GLN A 4 29.42 -2.12 -0.19
N THR A 5 28.14 -2.41 0.03
CA THR A 5 27.68 -3.76 0.37
C THR A 5 26.44 -4.11 -0.43
N VAL A 6 26.47 -5.27 -1.07
CA VAL A 6 25.31 -5.83 -1.76
C VAL A 6 24.89 -7.11 -1.03
N VAL A 7 23.63 -7.21 -0.67
CA VAL A 7 23.05 -8.41 -0.06
C VAL A 7 22.04 -9.01 -1.03
N VAL A 8 22.20 -10.28 -1.35
CA VAL A 8 21.27 -11.02 -2.23
C VAL A 8 20.37 -11.91 -1.38
N THR A 9 19.08 -11.88 -1.68
CA THR A 9 18.06 -12.72 -1.05
C THR A 9 17.39 -13.64 -2.07
N GLU A 10 16.91 -14.78 -1.63
CA GLU A 10 16.03 -15.67 -2.38
C GLU A 10 14.64 -15.64 -1.74
N ILE A 11 13.59 -15.94 -2.52
CA ILE A 11 12.19 -15.75 -2.10
C ILE A 11 11.82 -16.48 -0.80
N ALA A 12 12.44 -17.61 -0.53
CA ALA A 12 12.16 -18.42 0.67
C ALA A 12 13.20 -18.28 1.77
N ASP A 13 14.11 -17.29 1.72
CA ASP A 13 15.24 -17.20 2.66
C ASP A 13 14.84 -17.15 4.14
N LEU A 14 13.66 -16.61 4.46
CA LEU A 14 13.15 -16.53 5.83
C LEU A 14 12.33 -17.75 6.25
N HIS A 15 12.12 -18.72 5.36
CA HIS A 15 11.49 -19.98 5.75
C HIS A 15 12.48 -20.94 6.46
N PRO A 16 12.00 -21.80 7.37
CA PRO A 16 12.81 -22.85 7.97
C PRO A 16 13.19 -23.93 6.95
N GLN A 17 14.28 -24.64 7.22
CA GLN A 17 14.63 -25.84 6.46
C GLN A 17 13.65 -26.99 6.82
N PRO A 18 13.33 -27.90 5.87
CA PRO A 18 13.81 -27.99 4.48
C PRO A 18 13.00 -27.15 3.48
N LYS A 19 11.90 -26.51 3.92
CA LYS A 19 10.96 -25.75 3.06
C LYS A 19 11.68 -24.68 2.23
N ARG A 20 12.64 -23.95 2.86
CA ARG A 20 13.46 -22.94 2.18
C ARG A 20 14.20 -23.52 0.97
N ALA A 21 14.91 -24.62 1.15
CA ALA A 21 15.69 -25.23 0.08
C ALA A 21 14.79 -25.68 -1.07
N LEU A 22 13.67 -26.32 -0.76
CA LEU A 22 12.71 -26.80 -1.75
C LEU A 22 12.10 -25.65 -2.59
N ILE A 23 11.60 -24.60 -1.94
CA ILE A 23 10.99 -23.47 -2.65
C ILE A 23 12.02 -22.75 -3.52
N ASN A 24 13.21 -22.43 -2.99
CA ASN A 24 14.25 -21.75 -3.76
C ASN A 24 14.71 -22.60 -4.96
N PHE A 25 14.84 -23.92 -4.79
CA PHE A 25 15.12 -24.83 -5.90
C PHE A 25 14.03 -24.80 -6.97
N LEU A 26 12.76 -24.93 -6.57
CA LEU A 26 11.62 -24.93 -7.51
C LEU A 26 11.53 -23.59 -8.28
N VAL A 27 11.67 -22.46 -7.60
CA VAL A 27 11.59 -21.14 -8.23
C VAL A 27 12.73 -20.91 -9.21
N LYS A 28 13.95 -21.31 -8.84
CA LYS A 28 15.14 -21.08 -9.65
C LYS A 28 15.29 -22.07 -10.80
N HIS A 29 15.10 -23.37 -10.56
CA HIS A 29 15.46 -24.43 -11.52
C HIS A 29 14.26 -25.00 -12.26
N VAL A 30 13.08 -25.10 -11.63
CA VAL A 30 11.87 -25.65 -12.25
C VAL A 30 11.07 -24.55 -12.92
N LYS A 31 10.71 -23.51 -12.20
CA LYS A 31 9.94 -22.38 -12.75
C LYS A 31 10.78 -21.38 -13.54
N LYS A 32 12.11 -21.44 -13.41
CA LYS A 32 13.09 -20.56 -14.10
C LYS A 32 12.75 -19.07 -13.97
N MET A 33 12.23 -18.67 -12.81
CA MET A 33 11.81 -17.28 -12.54
C MET A 33 12.97 -16.37 -12.14
N VAL A 34 14.15 -16.93 -11.88
CA VAL A 34 15.36 -16.17 -11.52
C VAL A 34 16.31 -16.17 -12.71
N PRO A 35 16.53 -15.01 -13.36
CA PRO A 35 17.50 -14.90 -14.44
C PRO A 35 18.93 -15.14 -13.90
N ALA A 36 19.84 -15.55 -14.77
CA ALA A 36 21.25 -15.67 -14.42
C ALA A 36 21.84 -14.28 -14.15
N PHE A 37 22.49 -14.11 -13.01
CA PHE A 37 23.21 -12.89 -12.64
C PHE A 37 24.48 -13.24 -11.88
N SER A 38 25.45 -12.33 -11.89
CA SER A 38 26.65 -12.39 -11.10
C SER A 38 26.97 -11.02 -10.52
N ILE A 39 27.07 -10.94 -9.21
CA ILE A 39 27.46 -9.73 -8.48
C ILE A 39 28.66 -10.07 -7.61
N PRO A 40 29.89 -9.72 -8.04
CA PRO A 40 31.10 -10.03 -7.28
C PRO A 40 31.03 -9.44 -5.87
N GLY A 41 31.36 -10.24 -4.87
CA GLY A 41 31.36 -9.80 -3.46
C GLY A 41 30.00 -9.70 -2.80
N ALA A 42 28.89 -10.07 -3.47
CA ALA A 42 27.58 -10.06 -2.86
C ALA A 42 27.47 -11.07 -1.72
N LEU A 43 26.87 -10.62 -0.62
CA LEU A 43 26.60 -11.42 0.57
C LEU A 43 25.22 -12.09 0.48
N LYS A 44 25.08 -13.29 1.01
CA LYS A 44 23.76 -13.94 1.14
C LYS A 44 23.03 -13.41 2.38
N LEU A 45 21.73 -13.11 2.26
CA LEU A 45 20.90 -12.57 3.35
C LEU A 45 21.06 -13.39 4.65
N ASN A 46 20.95 -14.73 4.58
CA ASN A 46 21.07 -15.59 5.76
C ASN A 46 22.44 -15.52 6.45
N ALA A 47 23.52 -15.27 5.70
CA ALA A 47 24.85 -15.09 6.28
C ALA A 47 24.93 -13.74 7.03
N VAL A 48 24.37 -12.69 6.45
CA VAL A 48 24.29 -11.34 7.08
C VAL A 48 23.45 -11.39 8.34
N LEU A 49 22.27 -12.01 8.30
CA LEU A 49 21.41 -12.17 9.48
C LEU A 49 22.11 -12.94 10.61
N LYS A 50 22.81 -14.04 10.28
CA LYS A 50 23.59 -14.81 11.27
C LYS A 50 24.72 -14.00 11.88
N ALA A 51 25.38 -13.16 11.10
CA ALA A 51 26.45 -12.27 11.60
C ALA A 51 25.84 -11.16 12.47
N GLY A 52 24.77 -10.52 12.00
CA GLY A 52 24.07 -9.43 12.71
C GLY A 52 23.50 -9.86 14.06
N ALA A 53 22.98 -11.10 14.16
CA ALA A 53 22.45 -11.65 15.41
C ALA A 53 23.48 -11.70 16.56
N LYS A 54 24.77 -11.60 16.26
CA LYS A 54 25.86 -11.56 17.25
C LYS A 54 26.23 -10.14 17.67
N THR A 55 25.66 -9.12 17.03
CA THR A 55 25.97 -7.71 17.27
C THR A 55 24.82 -7.07 18.03
N PRO A 56 25.07 -6.39 19.17
CA PRO A 56 24.02 -5.68 19.88
C PRO A 56 23.39 -4.60 18.99
N TYR A 57 22.06 -4.64 18.88
CA TYR A 57 21.32 -3.58 18.19
C TYR A 57 21.32 -2.30 19.03
N ARG A 58 21.67 -1.19 18.41
CA ARG A 58 21.52 0.15 18.97
C ARG A 58 20.53 0.92 18.10
N ALA A 59 19.39 1.28 18.67
CA ALA A 59 18.42 2.10 17.98
C ALA A 59 19.01 3.50 17.73
N SER A 60 18.86 4.02 16.53
CA SER A 60 19.13 5.41 16.23
C SER A 60 18.02 6.30 16.82
N ILE A 61 18.40 7.46 17.33
CA ILE A 61 17.42 8.49 17.70
C ILE A 61 16.96 9.14 16.40
N LEU A 62 15.67 9.03 16.11
CA LEU A 62 15.04 9.59 14.93
C LEU A 62 14.10 10.72 15.30
N ASN A 63 14.10 11.78 14.49
CA ASN A 63 13.18 12.90 14.60
C ASN A 63 12.11 12.84 13.52
N ARG A 64 11.04 13.60 13.68
CA ARG A 64 9.94 13.64 12.71
C ARG A 64 10.38 14.11 11.33
N ASP A 65 11.36 15.00 11.28
CA ASP A 65 11.85 15.62 10.04
C ASP A 65 12.95 14.80 9.36
N ASP A 66 13.43 13.74 10.02
CA ASP A 66 14.39 12.81 9.39
C ASP A 66 13.76 12.10 8.22
N LEU A 67 14.53 11.93 7.15
CA LEU A 67 14.12 11.21 5.96
C LEU A 67 13.88 9.73 6.29
N ALA A 68 12.65 9.28 6.11
CA ALA A 68 12.29 7.87 6.30
C ALA A 68 12.50 7.04 5.03
N MET A 69 12.13 7.60 3.88
CA MET A 69 12.25 6.90 2.60
C MET A 69 12.33 7.85 1.40
N LEU A 70 12.96 7.38 0.34
CA LEU A 70 12.88 7.96 -0.99
C LEU A 70 11.93 7.09 -1.81
N GLN A 71 10.71 7.57 -1.99
CA GLN A 71 9.72 6.86 -2.79
C GLN A 71 9.79 7.33 -4.24
N TYR A 72 10.28 6.47 -5.12
CA TYR A 72 10.38 6.82 -6.54
C TYR A 72 9.03 6.71 -7.24
N THR A 73 8.70 7.72 -8.03
CA THR A 73 7.52 7.75 -8.89
C THR A 73 7.95 7.60 -10.35
N GLY A 74 7.20 6.82 -11.13
CA GLY A 74 7.30 6.82 -12.58
C GLY A 74 6.61 8.07 -13.14
N GLY A 75 7.35 9.17 -13.29
CA GLY A 75 6.78 10.39 -13.85
C GLY A 75 6.34 10.19 -15.29
N THR A 76 5.23 10.82 -15.68
CA THR A 76 4.76 10.90 -17.08
C THR A 76 5.80 11.55 -18.02
N THR A 77 6.80 12.22 -17.47
CA THR A 77 7.89 12.92 -18.18
C THR A 77 9.17 12.08 -18.36
N GLY A 78 9.15 10.78 -18.05
CA GLY A 78 10.21 9.83 -18.40
C GLY A 78 11.36 9.68 -17.40
N VAL A 79 11.62 10.62 -16.48
CA VAL A 79 12.67 10.49 -15.47
C VAL A 79 12.07 10.29 -14.10
N ALA A 80 12.36 9.12 -13.50
CA ALA A 80 11.88 8.81 -12.15
C ALA A 80 12.35 9.87 -11.13
N LYS A 81 11.42 10.31 -10.27
CA LYS A 81 11.64 11.29 -9.20
C LYS A 81 11.51 10.61 -7.85
N GLY A 82 12.46 10.83 -6.95
CA GLY A 82 12.38 10.33 -5.58
C GLY A 82 11.71 11.33 -4.66
N ALA A 83 10.46 11.07 -4.26
CA ALA A 83 9.78 11.87 -3.24
C ALA A 83 10.44 11.63 -1.88
N MET A 84 10.85 12.70 -1.20
CA MET A 84 11.44 12.65 0.13
C MET A 84 10.33 12.62 1.18
N LEU A 85 10.05 11.44 1.72
CA LEU A 85 9.07 11.26 2.78
C LEU A 85 9.77 11.16 4.13
N THR A 86 9.41 12.05 5.05
CA THR A 86 9.92 12.05 6.42
C THR A 86 9.13 11.08 7.30
N HIS A 87 9.67 10.74 8.46
CA HIS A 87 8.92 10.00 9.49
C HIS A 87 7.63 10.73 9.88
N GLY A 88 7.68 12.07 9.96
CA GLY A 88 6.51 12.89 10.25
C GLY A 88 5.41 12.80 9.22
N ASN A 89 5.76 12.80 7.91
CA ASN A 89 4.79 12.68 6.83
C ASN A 89 4.03 11.34 6.90
N LEU A 90 4.77 10.23 7.02
CA LEU A 90 4.19 8.88 7.08
C LEU A 90 3.31 8.68 8.31
N ILE A 91 3.79 9.11 9.49
CA ILE A 91 3.03 9.01 10.74
C ILE A 91 1.75 9.86 10.67
N ALA A 92 1.83 11.08 10.13
CA ALA A 92 0.67 11.93 9.96
C ALA A 92 -0.42 11.23 9.13
N ASN A 93 -0.04 10.63 7.99
CA ASN A 93 -1.03 9.96 7.13
C ASN A 93 -1.62 8.69 7.75
N VAL A 94 -0.84 7.93 8.52
CA VAL A 94 -1.37 6.80 9.30
C VAL A 94 -2.37 7.27 10.36
N LEU A 95 -2.09 8.39 11.06
CA LEU A 95 -3.01 8.95 12.05
C LEU A 95 -4.27 9.56 11.40
N GLN A 96 -4.16 10.14 10.22
CA GLN A 96 -5.30 10.59 9.42
C GLN A 96 -6.22 9.42 9.04
N SER A 97 -5.65 8.25 8.76
CA SER A 97 -6.40 7.02 8.51
C SER A 97 -7.20 6.56 9.73
N ASP A 98 -6.69 6.72 10.96
CA ASP A 98 -7.44 6.42 12.18
C ASP A 98 -8.77 7.19 12.23
N ALA A 99 -8.74 8.48 11.91
CA ALA A 99 -9.96 9.31 11.92
C ALA A 99 -10.97 8.89 10.84
N PHE A 100 -10.48 8.41 9.69
CA PHE A 100 -11.33 7.90 8.61
C PHE A 100 -12.02 6.59 8.96
N PHE A 101 -11.33 5.71 9.68
CA PHE A 101 -11.83 4.38 10.04
C PHE A 101 -12.40 4.31 11.46
N ALA A 102 -12.47 5.43 12.19
CA ALA A 102 -12.95 5.49 13.57
C ALA A 102 -14.39 4.97 13.77
N THR A 103 -15.19 4.90 12.69
CA THR A 103 -16.55 4.34 12.73
C THR A 103 -16.60 2.81 12.58
N HIS A 104 -15.46 2.17 12.31
CA HIS A 104 -15.36 0.73 12.15
C HIS A 104 -14.58 0.13 13.32
N ASP A 105 -15.06 -0.99 13.85
CA ASP A 105 -14.38 -1.73 14.91
C ASP A 105 -13.21 -2.54 14.31
N MET A 106 -12.17 -1.81 13.92
CA MET A 106 -10.97 -2.38 13.29
C MET A 106 -9.84 -2.64 14.28
N GLU A 107 -10.00 -2.23 15.56
CA GLU A 107 -8.96 -2.39 16.56
C GLU A 107 -8.89 -3.81 17.10
N GLY A 108 -7.68 -4.33 17.23
CA GLY A 108 -7.38 -5.54 17.95
C GLY A 108 -6.88 -6.71 17.12
N ARG A 109 -6.41 -7.74 17.84
CA ARG A 109 -5.75 -8.93 17.27
C ARG A 109 -6.66 -9.84 16.43
N GLY A 110 -7.94 -9.56 16.36
CA GLY A 110 -8.91 -10.32 15.57
C GLY A 110 -9.08 -9.80 14.13
N SER A 111 -8.69 -8.57 13.87
CA SER A 111 -8.85 -7.96 12.54
C SER A 111 -7.73 -8.38 11.59
N THR A 112 -8.10 -8.72 10.36
CA THR A 112 -7.15 -9.00 9.29
C THR A 112 -7.30 -8.00 8.16
N VAL A 113 -6.17 -7.46 7.70
CA VAL A 113 -6.06 -6.64 6.49
C VAL A 113 -5.49 -7.52 5.38
N LEU A 114 -6.25 -7.72 4.31
CA LEU A 114 -5.76 -8.44 3.13
C LEU A 114 -5.13 -7.45 2.16
N GLN A 115 -3.84 -7.64 1.91
CA GLN A 115 -3.01 -6.74 1.13
C GLN A 115 -2.39 -7.44 -0.09
N PRO A 116 -3.07 -7.40 -1.27
CA PRO A 116 -2.53 -7.95 -2.51
C PRO A 116 -1.69 -6.96 -3.29
N LEU A 117 -1.72 -5.67 -2.91
CA LEU A 117 -0.99 -4.63 -3.64
C LEU A 117 0.49 -4.63 -3.24
N PRO A 118 1.40 -4.23 -4.17
CA PRO A 118 2.82 -4.23 -3.91
C PRO A 118 3.21 -3.27 -2.79
N VAL A 119 3.87 -3.77 -1.73
CA VAL A 119 4.29 -2.95 -0.56
C VAL A 119 5.35 -1.89 -0.88
N TYR A 120 5.99 -1.95 -2.04
CA TYR A 120 6.86 -0.87 -2.52
C TYR A 120 6.07 0.33 -3.07
N HIS A 121 4.76 0.21 -3.28
CA HIS A 121 3.88 1.32 -3.60
C HIS A 121 3.38 1.96 -2.31
N ILE A 122 3.41 3.29 -2.24
CA ILE A 122 3.10 4.04 -1.01
C ILE A 122 1.69 3.72 -0.45
N TYR A 123 0.71 3.46 -1.29
CA TYR A 123 -0.64 3.04 -0.86
C TYR A 123 -0.60 1.76 -0.02
N ALA A 124 0.01 0.70 -0.56
CA ALA A 124 0.12 -0.58 0.14
C ALA A 124 1.02 -0.49 1.39
N PHE A 125 2.09 0.30 1.31
CA PHE A 125 2.98 0.56 2.45
C PHE A 125 2.21 1.21 3.60
N THR A 126 1.52 2.31 3.35
CA THR A 126 0.79 3.05 4.41
C THR A 126 -0.38 2.25 4.97
N ALA A 127 -1.13 1.53 4.13
CA ALA A 127 -2.17 0.61 4.61
C ALA A 127 -1.60 -0.49 5.53
N SER A 128 -0.39 -1.00 5.22
CA SER A 128 0.30 -1.98 6.08
C SER A 128 0.79 -1.34 7.40
N MET A 129 1.24 -0.08 7.37
CA MET A 129 1.62 0.66 8.59
C MET A 129 0.39 0.96 9.46
N TYR A 130 -0.74 1.28 8.84
CA TYR A 130 -2.02 1.42 9.56
C TYR A 130 -2.41 0.11 10.24
N ALA A 131 -2.37 -1.02 9.52
CA ALA A 131 -2.64 -2.34 10.11
C ALA A 131 -1.73 -2.64 11.31
N LEU A 132 -0.43 -2.33 11.20
CA LEU A 132 0.52 -2.49 12.31
C LEU A 132 0.15 -1.60 13.50
N ARG A 133 -0.26 -0.35 13.26
CA ARG A 133 -0.67 0.60 14.30
C ARG A 133 -1.86 0.09 15.11
N ILE A 134 -2.88 -0.45 14.46
CA ILE A 134 -4.08 -0.97 15.14
C ILE A 134 -3.91 -2.40 15.69
N GLY A 135 -2.74 -3.00 15.53
CA GLY A 135 -2.46 -4.38 15.98
C GLY A 135 -3.16 -5.46 15.16
N ALA A 136 -3.58 -5.15 13.93
CA ALA A 136 -4.20 -6.10 13.02
C ALA A 136 -3.17 -7.04 12.38
N HIS A 137 -3.64 -8.21 11.96
CA HIS A 137 -2.88 -9.14 11.13
C HIS A 137 -2.91 -8.68 9.66
N THR A 138 -1.75 -8.54 9.03
CA THR A 138 -1.68 -8.26 7.58
C THR A 138 -1.37 -9.54 6.82
N ALA A 139 -2.31 -9.98 5.99
CA ALA A 139 -2.14 -11.09 5.06
C ALA A 139 -1.70 -10.56 3.70
N PHE A 140 -0.45 -10.84 3.32
CA PHE A 140 0.10 -10.41 2.04
C PHE A 140 -0.14 -11.44 0.95
N VAL A 141 -0.63 -11.01 -0.22
CA VAL A 141 -0.68 -11.84 -1.43
C VAL A 141 0.40 -11.35 -2.40
N PRO A 142 1.50 -12.10 -2.57
CA PRO A 142 2.67 -11.64 -3.33
C PRO A 142 2.41 -11.35 -4.80
N ASN A 143 1.40 -12.00 -5.40
CA ASN A 143 1.06 -11.83 -6.80
C ASN A 143 -0.47 -11.64 -6.96
N PRO A 144 -0.97 -10.40 -7.07
CA PRO A 144 -2.41 -10.14 -7.24
C PRO A 144 -2.96 -10.60 -8.59
N ARG A 145 -2.12 -10.96 -9.56
CA ARG A 145 -2.54 -11.52 -10.85
C ARG A 145 -2.85 -13.02 -10.76
N ASP A 146 -2.40 -13.67 -9.70
CA ASP A 146 -2.79 -15.05 -9.35
C ASP A 146 -4.11 -15.01 -8.58
N LEU A 147 -5.21 -14.84 -9.32
CA LEU A 147 -6.54 -14.69 -8.76
C LEU A 147 -6.92 -15.84 -7.81
N PRO A 148 -6.64 -17.11 -8.12
CA PRO A 148 -6.88 -18.21 -7.18
C PRO A 148 -6.19 -18.03 -5.83
N SER A 149 -4.97 -17.47 -5.80
CA SER A 149 -4.27 -17.18 -4.55
C SER A 149 -4.94 -16.06 -3.76
N VAL A 150 -5.52 -15.06 -4.43
CA VAL A 150 -6.29 -13.97 -3.76
C VAL A 150 -7.57 -14.54 -3.17
N VAL A 151 -8.34 -15.34 -3.93
CA VAL A 151 -9.57 -15.99 -3.48
C VAL A 151 -9.31 -16.88 -2.27
N LYS A 152 -8.27 -17.71 -2.35
CA LYS A 152 -7.84 -18.55 -1.23
C LYS A 152 -7.48 -17.73 0.00
N ALA A 153 -6.80 -16.59 -0.15
CA ALA A 153 -6.45 -15.73 0.97
C ALA A 153 -7.68 -15.06 1.61
N PHE A 154 -8.70 -14.72 0.82
CA PHE A 154 -10.00 -14.28 1.35
C PHE A 154 -10.67 -15.35 2.20
N ASP A 155 -10.72 -16.59 1.72
CA ASP A 155 -11.32 -17.72 2.43
C ASP A 155 -10.58 -18.03 3.74
N GLU A 156 -9.24 -18.16 3.66
CA GLU A 156 -8.41 -18.52 4.82
C GLU A 156 -8.36 -17.44 5.91
N HIS A 157 -8.35 -16.17 5.53
CA HIS A 157 -8.10 -15.07 6.45
C HIS A 157 -9.34 -14.25 6.81
N ARG A 158 -10.45 -14.37 6.05
CA ARG A 158 -11.72 -13.66 6.27
C ARG A 158 -11.49 -12.20 6.66
N PRO A 159 -10.90 -11.37 5.78
CA PRO A 159 -10.41 -10.05 6.13
C PRO A 159 -11.53 -9.12 6.59
N ALA A 160 -11.22 -8.24 7.56
CA ALA A 160 -12.07 -7.11 7.92
C ALA A 160 -11.83 -5.89 7.01
N LEU A 161 -10.60 -5.77 6.46
CA LEU A 161 -10.25 -4.73 5.50
C LEU A 161 -9.56 -5.33 4.27
N PHE A 162 -9.99 -4.88 3.10
CA PHE A 162 -9.38 -5.23 1.82
C PHE A 162 -8.95 -3.98 1.05
N CYS A 163 -7.68 -3.98 0.61
CA CYS A 163 -7.13 -2.93 -0.24
C CYS A 163 -7.08 -3.41 -1.69
N GLY A 164 -7.77 -2.74 -2.59
CA GLY A 164 -7.85 -3.16 -3.98
C GLY A 164 -7.75 -2.03 -4.99
N LEU A 165 -7.91 -2.42 -6.25
CA LEU A 165 -7.97 -1.57 -7.43
C LEU A 165 -9.19 -1.95 -8.25
N ASN A 166 -9.69 -1.03 -9.08
CA ASN A 166 -10.82 -1.28 -9.98
C ASN A 166 -10.71 -2.60 -10.75
N THR A 167 -9.55 -2.86 -11.36
CA THR A 167 -9.32 -4.08 -12.16
C THR A 167 -9.38 -5.37 -11.33
N LEU A 168 -8.93 -5.32 -10.08
CA LEU A 168 -8.97 -6.47 -9.17
C LEU A 168 -10.40 -6.73 -8.67
N PHE A 169 -11.17 -5.69 -8.37
CA PHE A 169 -12.58 -5.84 -8.01
C PHE A 169 -13.38 -6.51 -9.13
N VAL A 170 -13.22 -6.03 -10.38
CA VAL A 170 -13.87 -6.63 -11.55
C VAL A 170 -13.48 -8.10 -11.71
N ALA A 171 -12.20 -8.44 -11.57
CA ALA A 171 -11.73 -9.81 -11.72
C ALA A 171 -12.32 -10.74 -10.64
N LEU A 172 -12.31 -10.31 -9.37
CA LEU A 172 -12.86 -11.07 -8.25
C LEU A 172 -14.38 -11.26 -8.38
N CYS A 173 -15.13 -10.21 -8.71
CA CYS A 173 -16.58 -10.31 -8.91
C CYS A 173 -16.98 -11.23 -10.08
N ASN A 174 -16.08 -11.52 -11.01
CA ASN A 174 -16.31 -12.47 -12.11
C ASN A 174 -15.94 -13.91 -11.74
N ASP A 175 -15.22 -14.12 -10.64
CA ASP A 175 -14.79 -15.45 -10.19
C ASP A 175 -15.90 -16.14 -9.38
N GLU A 176 -16.31 -17.34 -9.79
CA GLU A 176 -17.39 -18.10 -9.13
C GLU A 176 -16.98 -18.52 -7.72
N GLY A 177 -15.72 -18.90 -7.52
CA GLY A 177 -15.20 -19.27 -6.20
C GLY A 177 -15.24 -18.09 -5.23
N PHE A 178 -14.86 -16.90 -5.70
CA PHE A 178 -14.94 -15.68 -4.90
C PHE A 178 -16.38 -15.35 -4.48
N ARG A 179 -17.33 -15.41 -5.42
CA ARG A 179 -18.74 -15.11 -5.15
C ARG A 179 -19.41 -16.06 -4.15
N ALA A 180 -18.85 -17.25 -3.97
CA ALA A 180 -19.35 -18.24 -3.00
C ALA A 180 -18.80 -18.07 -1.57
N LEU A 181 -17.87 -17.13 -1.34
CA LEU A 181 -17.24 -16.90 -0.05
C LEU A 181 -18.17 -16.19 0.94
N ASP A 182 -17.83 -16.30 2.22
CA ASP A 182 -18.49 -15.59 3.30
C ASP A 182 -17.77 -14.26 3.59
N PHE A 183 -18.45 -13.15 3.32
CA PHE A 183 -17.95 -11.79 3.52
C PHE A 183 -18.45 -11.14 4.82
N SER A 184 -19.09 -11.87 5.71
CA SER A 184 -19.70 -11.31 6.94
C SER A 184 -18.74 -10.55 7.84
N ASN A 185 -17.43 -10.80 7.72
CA ASN A 185 -16.37 -10.10 8.45
C ASN A 185 -15.80 -8.87 7.70
N LEU A 186 -16.12 -8.69 6.41
CA LEU A 186 -15.58 -7.59 5.61
C LEU A 186 -16.30 -6.28 5.92
N GLN A 187 -15.63 -5.39 6.63
CA GLN A 187 -16.18 -4.10 7.07
C GLN A 187 -15.76 -2.96 6.15
N VAL A 188 -14.54 -3.01 5.62
CA VAL A 188 -13.95 -1.94 4.83
C VAL A 188 -13.34 -2.48 3.55
N THR A 189 -13.71 -1.89 2.44
CA THR A 189 -13.03 -2.07 1.15
C THR A 189 -12.52 -0.73 0.67
N LEU A 190 -11.20 -0.64 0.44
CA LEU A 190 -10.55 0.56 -0.05
C LEU A 190 -10.18 0.43 -1.52
N SER A 191 -10.51 1.44 -2.30
CA SER A 191 -10.03 1.64 -3.66
C SER A 191 -9.13 2.87 -3.74
N GLY A 192 -7.98 2.74 -4.39
CA GLY A 192 -7.06 3.85 -4.58
C GLY A 192 -6.07 3.58 -5.72
N GLY A 193 -5.32 4.61 -6.13
CA GLY A 193 -4.31 4.50 -7.18
C GLY A 193 -4.84 4.55 -8.61
N MET A 194 -6.13 4.38 -8.82
CA MET A 194 -6.84 4.60 -10.10
C MET A 194 -8.33 4.81 -9.83
N ALA A 195 -9.02 5.47 -10.76
CA ALA A 195 -10.44 5.72 -10.65
C ALA A 195 -11.25 4.41 -10.55
N LEU A 196 -12.24 4.43 -9.66
CA LEU A 196 -13.20 3.36 -9.49
C LEU A 196 -14.39 3.58 -10.43
N THR A 197 -14.77 2.58 -11.21
CA THR A 197 -15.98 2.68 -12.04
C THR A 197 -17.22 2.39 -11.20
N HIS A 198 -18.32 3.06 -11.53
CA HIS A 198 -19.62 2.83 -10.86
C HIS A 198 -20.04 1.34 -10.93
N ASP A 199 -19.86 0.70 -12.10
CA ASP A 199 -20.19 -0.72 -12.29
C ASP A 199 -19.38 -1.62 -11.35
N ALA A 200 -18.05 -1.40 -11.24
CA ALA A 200 -17.21 -2.19 -10.33
C ALA A 200 -17.61 -1.99 -8.86
N ALA A 201 -17.93 -0.75 -8.46
CA ALA A 201 -18.38 -0.45 -7.10
C ALA A 201 -19.70 -1.13 -6.76
N HIS A 202 -20.69 -1.05 -7.66
CA HIS A 202 -22.00 -1.70 -7.46
C HIS A 202 -21.88 -3.22 -7.42
N ARG A 203 -21.18 -3.83 -8.38
CA ARG A 203 -20.98 -5.28 -8.39
C ARG A 203 -20.24 -5.81 -7.17
N TRP A 204 -19.26 -5.05 -6.68
CA TRP A 204 -18.56 -5.40 -5.44
C TRP A 204 -19.52 -5.40 -4.24
N ALA A 205 -20.34 -4.35 -4.11
CA ALA A 205 -21.33 -4.25 -3.05
C ALA A 205 -22.40 -5.36 -3.13
N GLU A 206 -22.85 -5.73 -4.35
CA GLU A 206 -23.78 -6.84 -4.56
C GLU A 206 -23.18 -8.20 -4.14
N VAL A 207 -21.92 -8.44 -4.47
CA VAL A 207 -21.24 -9.72 -4.17
C VAL A 207 -20.86 -9.82 -2.69
N THR A 208 -20.33 -8.75 -2.11
CA THR A 208 -19.71 -8.81 -0.78
C THR A 208 -20.56 -8.22 0.34
N GLY A 209 -21.58 -7.44 0.02
CA GLY A 209 -22.34 -6.64 0.99
C GLY A 209 -21.56 -5.42 1.52
N CYS A 210 -20.30 -5.20 1.11
CA CYS A 210 -19.44 -4.12 1.57
C CYS A 210 -19.28 -3.04 0.49
N ILE A 211 -19.55 -1.78 0.85
CA ILE A 211 -19.40 -0.64 -0.08
C ILE A 211 -17.91 -0.30 -0.22
N VAL A 212 -17.48 0.00 -1.45
CA VAL A 212 -16.10 0.43 -1.69
C VAL A 212 -15.94 1.90 -1.34
N SER A 213 -15.03 2.21 -0.44
CA SER A 213 -14.58 3.57 -0.16
C SER A 213 -13.44 3.94 -1.10
N GLU A 214 -13.65 4.92 -1.97
CA GLU A 214 -12.62 5.43 -2.86
C GLU A 214 -11.81 6.52 -2.16
N GLY A 215 -10.49 6.41 -2.26
CA GLY A 215 -9.54 7.41 -1.77
C GLY A 215 -8.64 7.92 -2.90
N TYR A 216 -8.25 9.18 -2.78
CA TYR A 216 -7.31 9.84 -3.68
C TYR A 216 -6.03 10.20 -2.94
N GLY A 217 -4.92 10.07 -3.64
CA GLY A 217 -3.62 10.43 -3.11
C GLY A 217 -2.49 10.30 -4.13
N LEU A 218 -1.33 10.74 -3.72
CA LEU A 218 -0.11 10.78 -4.50
C LEU A 218 1.03 10.16 -3.68
N THR A 219 2.08 9.72 -4.34
CA THR A 219 3.32 9.34 -3.63
C THR A 219 3.83 10.51 -2.79
N GLU A 220 3.69 11.70 -3.29
CA GLU A 220 4.09 12.98 -2.70
C GLU A 220 3.27 13.37 -1.46
N THR A 221 2.20 12.64 -1.16
CA THR A 221 1.29 12.91 -0.02
C THR A 221 1.14 11.75 0.96
N SER A 222 1.99 10.72 0.91
CA SER A 222 2.22 9.64 1.91
C SER A 222 1.12 8.59 2.17
N PRO A 223 0.14 8.23 1.33
CA PRO A 223 -0.29 8.82 0.09
C PRO A 223 -1.55 9.68 0.18
N THR A 224 -2.39 9.55 1.23
CA THR A 224 -3.80 9.94 1.22
C THR A 224 -4.00 11.44 1.35
N VAL A 225 -4.76 12.00 0.44
CA VAL A 225 -5.20 13.40 0.42
C VAL A 225 -6.66 13.51 0.82
N SER A 226 -7.51 12.65 0.25
CA SER A 226 -8.94 12.61 0.50
C SER A 226 -9.48 11.19 0.41
N GLY A 227 -10.66 10.98 0.91
CA GLY A 227 -11.35 9.69 0.84
C GLY A 227 -12.82 9.81 1.19
N ASN A 228 -13.58 8.79 0.84
CA ASN A 228 -14.96 8.67 1.23
C ASN A 228 -15.04 8.07 2.65
N PRO A 229 -15.59 8.76 3.66
CA PRO A 229 -15.78 8.20 4.99
C PRO A 229 -16.83 7.09 4.97
N GLY A 230 -16.65 6.05 5.80
CA GLY A 230 -17.49 4.86 5.79
C GLY A 230 -18.99 5.12 6.02
N ASN A 231 -19.33 6.19 6.72
CA ASN A 231 -20.71 6.61 6.98
C ASN A 231 -21.28 7.59 5.94
N GLY A 232 -20.57 7.86 4.85
CA GLY A 232 -20.96 8.85 3.84
C GLY A 232 -20.30 8.61 2.48
N VAL A 233 -20.15 7.33 2.08
CA VAL A 233 -19.57 7.00 0.77
C VAL A 233 -20.41 7.55 -0.37
N GLN A 234 -19.79 8.35 -1.21
CA GLN A 234 -20.37 8.87 -2.45
C GLN A 234 -19.59 8.36 -3.65
N ILE A 235 -20.10 7.32 -4.30
CA ILE A 235 -19.47 6.69 -5.47
C ILE A 235 -19.28 7.72 -6.59
N GLY A 236 -18.11 7.69 -7.24
CA GLY A 236 -17.75 8.63 -8.31
C GLY A 236 -17.12 9.92 -7.80
N THR A 237 -16.82 10.00 -6.50
CA THR A 237 -16.07 11.10 -5.90
C THR A 237 -14.84 10.60 -5.16
N ILE A 238 -13.83 11.44 -5.03
CA ILE A 238 -12.65 11.17 -4.21
C ILE A 238 -12.87 11.49 -2.71
N GLY A 239 -14.10 11.81 -2.32
CA GLY A 239 -14.48 12.09 -0.95
C GLY A 239 -14.02 13.46 -0.43
N VAL A 240 -13.85 13.55 0.88
CA VAL A 240 -13.45 14.77 1.58
C VAL A 240 -11.99 14.73 2.00
N PRO A 241 -11.32 15.89 2.21
CA PRO A 241 -9.95 15.93 2.69
C PRO A 241 -9.78 15.16 4.01
N VAL A 242 -8.64 14.45 4.15
CA VAL A 242 -8.28 13.85 5.44
C VAL A 242 -7.98 14.94 6.48
N PRO A 243 -8.08 14.67 7.79
CA PRO A 243 -7.83 15.67 8.83
C PRO A 243 -6.53 16.44 8.65
N SER A 244 -6.55 17.73 8.98
CA SER A 244 -5.40 18.65 8.85
C SER A 244 -4.87 18.81 7.42
N THR A 245 -5.73 18.55 6.41
CA THR A 245 -5.39 18.71 4.99
C THR A 245 -6.27 19.78 4.37
N GLU A 246 -5.64 20.73 3.69
CA GLU A 246 -6.30 21.75 2.90
C GLU A 246 -6.17 21.39 1.41
N ILE A 247 -7.29 21.49 0.68
CA ILE A 247 -7.34 21.29 -0.77
C ILE A 247 -7.86 22.58 -1.41
N GLN A 248 -7.25 22.99 -2.51
CA GLN A 248 -7.69 24.13 -3.31
C GLN A 248 -7.56 23.76 -4.79
N ILE A 249 -8.58 24.10 -5.57
CA ILE A 249 -8.51 24.02 -7.03
C ILE A 249 -8.07 25.38 -7.55
N ARG A 250 -7.08 25.41 -8.44
CA ARG A 250 -6.50 26.64 -9.00
C ARG A 250 -6.48 26.62 -10.51
N ASP A 251 -6.57 27.81 -11.11
CA ASP A 251 -6.32 28.02 -12.53
C ASP A 251 -4.81 28.01 -12.88
N ASP A 252 -4.47 28.10 -14.15
CA ASP A 252 -3.09 28.15 -14.64
C ASP A 252 -2.30 29.38 -14.14
N ALA A 253 -2.99 30.45 -13.71
CA ALA A 253 -2.39 31.63 -13.11
C ALA A 253 -2.19 31.50 -11.57
N GLY A 254 -2.66 30.40 -10.98
CA GLY A 254 -2.55 30.11 -9.55
C GLY A 254 -3.69 30.73 -8.71
N ASN A 255 -4.74 31.29 -9.33
CA ASN A 255 -5.87 31.84 -8.60
C ASN A 255 -6.80 30.70 -8.15
N PRO A 256 -7.43 30.80 -6.95
CA PRO A 256 -8.41 29.82 -6.52
C PRO A 256 -9.66 29.86 -7.38
N LEU A 257 -10.15 28.69 -7.76
CA LEU A 257 -11.40 28.51 -8.49
C LEU A 257 -12.57 28.22 -7.56
N GLY A 258 -13.79 28.43 -8.07
CA GLY A 258 -15.04 28.15 -7.40
C GLY A 258 -15.48 26.69 -7.51
N LEU A 259 -16.72 26.43 -7.05
CA LEU A 259 -17.35 25.13 -7.22
C LEU A 259 -17.64 24.85 -8.70
N ASP A 260 -17.54 23.59 -9.09
CA ASP A 260 -17.80 23.10 -10.46
C ASP A 260 -16.84 23.64 -11.53
N GLU A 261 -15.72 24.26 -11.12
CA GLU A 261 -14.66 24.71 -12.02
C GLU A 261 -13.49 23.74 -12.00
N ALA A 262 -13.03 23.32 -13.17
CA ALA A 262 -11.90 22.39 -13.31
C ALA A 262 -10.56 23.14 -13.29
N GLY A 263 -9.60 22.63 -12.51
CA GLY A 263 -8.27 23.22 -12.38
C GLY A 263 -7.26 22.28 -11.74
N GLU A 264 -6.09 22.78 -11.37
CA GLU A 264 -5.05 22.06 -10.66
C GLU A 264 -5.44 21.85 -9.20
N LEU A 265 -5.38 20.60 -8.73
CA LEU A 265 -5.61 20.25 -7.33
C LEU A 265 -4.35 20.51 -6.52
N CYS A 266 -4.37 21.54 -5.69
CA CYS A 266 -3.29 21.91 -4.78
C CYS A 266 -3.56 21.39 -3.37
N VAL A 267 -2.55 20.80 -2.75
CA VAL A 267 -2.65 20.15 -1.43
C VAL A 267 -1.67 20.75 -0.44
N ARG A 268 -2.14 21.04 0.76
CA ARG A 268 -1.34 21.42 1.92
C ARG A 268 -1.70 20.56 3.12
N GLY A 269 -0.71 19.95 3.76
CA GLY A 269 -0.94 19.11 4.94
C GLY A 269 0.35 18.47 5.47
N PRO A 270 0.28 17.88 6.68
CA PRO A 270 1.45 17.31 7.34
C PRO A 270 1.99 16.05 6.64
N GLN A 271 1.21 15.43 5.77
CA GLN A 271 1.57 14.26 4.97
C GLN A 271 2.30 14.60 3.68
N VAL A 272 2.38 15.89 3.29
CA VAL A 272 3.03 16.33 2.06
C VAL A 272 4.54 16.19 2.19
N MET A 273 5.19 15.63 1.16
CA MET A 273 6.64 15.40 1.11
C MET A 273 7.48 16.65 1.35
N ALA A 274 8.74 16.46 1.74
CA ALA A 274 9.70 17.56 1.88
C ALA A 274 10.22 18.11 0.52
N GLY A 275 9.98 17.40 -0.58
CA GLY A 275 10.41 17.75 -1.93
C GLY A 275 10.94 16.54 -2.69
N TYR A 276 11.50 16.75 -3.89
CA TYR A 276 12.15 15.67 -4.65
C TYR A 276 13.64 15.63 -4.39
N TRP A 277 14.18 14.42 -4.25
CA TRP A 277 15.60 14.20 -4.01
C TRP A 277 16.46 14.76 -5.13
N GLN A 278 17.44 15.61 -4.78
CA GLN A 278 18.38 16.28 -5.71
C GLN A 278 17.70 17.06 -6.84
N ARG A 279 16.51 17.59 -6.60
CA ARG A 279 15.82 18.49 -7.52
C ARG A 279 15.30 19.72 -6.76
N ALA A 280 15.55 20.89 -7.32
CA ALA A 280 15.01 22.16 -6.84
C ALA A 280 13.56 22.32 -7.31
#